data_f9cfcc2a49be9c90ccac2cf87a340534
#
_entry.id   f9cfcc2a49be9c90ccac2cf87a340534
#
_cell.length_a   1.000
_cell.length_b   1.000
_cell.length_c   1.000
_cell.angle_alpha   90.00
_cell.angle_beta   90.00
_cell.angle_gamma   90.00
#
_symmetry.space_group_name_H-M   'P 1'
#
loop_
_entity.id
_entity.type
_entity.pdbx_description
1 polymer ?
#
loop_
_entity_poly.entity_id
_entity_poly.type
_entity_poly.pdbx_seq_one_letter_code
_entity_poly.pdbx_strand_id
1 'polypeptide(L)'
;MKKQDQTVENMIMQAHYLEALEIESKAEKPLAEMERQDFINTITELKAMIASLKLTIDTLRQTINSQNATIASLQKSMDRLQSAYDNTIKERDDLNNRLNRSKT
;
A
#
# COMPACT_ATOMS: atom_id res chain seq x y z
N MET A 1 -22.42 40.63 -59.90
CA MET A 1 -21.35 41.20 -59.07
C MET A 1 -21.49 40.87 -57.60
N LYS A 2 -22.69 40.86 -57.02
CA LYS A 2 -22.86 40.49 -55.60
C LYS A 2 -22.43 39.06 -55.30
N LYS A 3 -22.55 38.09 -56.20
CA LYS A 3 -22.09 36.74 -56.00
C LYS A 3 -20.59 36.56 -56.00
N GLN A 4 -19.85 37.35 -56.74
CA GLN A 4 -18.37 37.32 -56.73
C GLN A 4 -17.79 37.88 -55.44
N ASP A 5 -18.36 39.00 -54.96
CA ASP A 5 -17.95 39.62 -53.73
C ASP A 5 -18.17 38.69 -52.51
N GLN A 6 -19.32 38.01 -52.48
CA GLN A 6 -19.63 37.01 -51.45
C GLN A 6 -18.70 35.83 -51.50
N THR A 7 -18.32 35.36 -52.69
CA THR A 7 -17.40 34.25 -52.85
C THR A 7 -16.02 34.60 -52.36
N VAL A 8 -15.53 35.81 -52.66
CA VAL A 8 -14.24 36.30 -52.19
C VAL A 8 -14.24 36.48 -50.67
N GLU A 9 -15.29 37.08 -50.11
CA GLU A 9 -15.45 37.22 -48.66
C GLU A 9 -15.48 35.85 -47.95
N ASN A 10 -16.19 34.88 -48.49
CA ASN A 10 -16.24 33.51 -47.96
C ASN A 10 -14.87 32.84 -48.01
N MET A 11 -14.09 33.02 -49.06
CA MET A 11 -12.75 32.52 -49.19
C MET A 11 -11.80 33.13 -48.14
N ILE A 12 -11.91 34.44 -47.92
CA ILE A 12 -11.12 35.14 -46.92
C ILE A 12 -11.50 34.65 -45.52
N MET A 13 -12.79 34.52 -45.22
CA MET A 13 -13.26 33.99 -43.93
C MET A 13 -12.77 32.57 -43.71
N GLN A 14 -12.81 31.70 -44.72
CA GLN A 14 -12.28 30.33 -44.61
C GLN A 14 -10.80 30.31 -44.36
N ALA A 15 -10.03 31.18 -45.07
CA ALA A 15 -8.58 31.26 -44.84
C ALA A 15 -8.26 31.68 -43.42
N HIS A 16 -8.96 32.67 -42.87
CA HIS A 16 -8.78 33.10 -41.48
C HIS A 16 -9.18 32.04 -40.50
N TYR A 17 -10.25 31.31 -40.75
CA TYR A 17 -10.69 30.20 -39.92
C TYR A 17 -9.68 29.06 -39.89
N LEU A 18 -9.12 28.69 -41.02
CA LEU A 18 -8.08 27.66 -41.11
C LEU A 18 -6.79 28.09 -40.41
N GLU A 19 -6.38 29.37 -40.54
CA GLU A 19 -5.24 29.90 -39.80
C GLU A 19 -5.47 29.81 -38.28
N ALA A 20 -6.66 30.18 -37.80
CA ALA A 20 -7.01 30.09 -36.41
C ALA A 20 -6.96 28.66 -35.91
N LEU A 21 -7.47 27.70 -36.68
CA LEU A 21 -7.41 26.28 -36.36
C LEU A 21 -5.98 25.75 -36.30
N GLU A 22 -5.11 26.19 -37.25
CA GLU A 22 -3.70 25.79 -37.21
C GLU A 22 -2.99 26.32 -35.97
N ILE A 23 -3.23 27.58 -35.61
CA ILE A 23 -2.65 28.19 -34.42
C ILE A 23 -3.12 27.45 -33.17
N GLU A 24 -4.41 27.16 -33.04
CA GLU A 24 -4.95 26.38 -31.91
C GLU A 24 -4.35 24.98 -31.88
N SER A 25 -4.27 24.30 -33.01
CA SER A 25 -3.70 22.96 -33.09
C SER A 25 -2.22 22.94 -32.66
N LYS A 26 -1.44 23.95 -33.06
CA LYS A 26 -0.04 24.06 -32.65
C LYS A 26 0.12 24.39 -31.18
N ALA A 27 -0.78 25.15 -30.59
CA ALA A 27 -0.80 25.47 -29.17
C ALA A 27 -1.25 24.28 -28.34
N GLU A 28 -2.24 23.49 -28.79
CA GLU A 28 -2.76 22.33 -28.08
C GLU A 28 -1.78 21.17 -28.02
N LYS A 29 -0.99 20.93 -29.08
CA LYS A 29 -0.03 19.83 -29.10
C LYS A 29 0.99 19.86 -27.98
N PRO A 30 1.66 21.01 -27.70
CA PRO A 30 2.59 21.07 -26.56
C PRO A 30 1.91 20.85 -25.22
N LEU A 31 0.70 21.37 -25.02
CA LEU A 31 -0.07 21.16 -23.77
C LEU A 31 -0.48 19.70 -23.62
N ALA A 32 -0.98 19.07 -24.70
CA ALA A 32 -1.35 17.67 -24.69
C ALA A 32 -0.15 16.76 -24.40
N GLU A 33 1.02 17.08 -24.94
CA GLU A 33 2.25 16.34 -24.65
C GLU A 33 2.72 16.54 -23.23
N MET A 34 2.63 17.75 -22.68
CA MET A 34 2.95 18.03 -21.27
C MET A 34 2.02 17.27 -20.34
N GLU A 35 0.73 17.29 -20.60
CA GLU A 35 -0.25 16.51 -19.82
C GLU A 35 0.02 15.01 -19.90
N ARG A 36 0.32 14.51 -21.08
CA ARG A 36 0.69 13.12 -21.30
C ARG A 36 1.94 12.76 -20.51
N GLN A 37 2.96 13.61 -20.52
CA GLN A 37 4.19 13.38 -19.77
C GLN A 37 3.93 13.41 -18.27
N ASP A 38 3.08 14.33 -17.80
CA ASP A 38 2.69 14.38 -16.41
C ASP A 38 1.97 13.10 -15.98
N PHE A 39 1.05 12.57 -16.80
CA PHE A 39 0.40 11.29 -16.55
C PHE A 39 1.40 10.14 -16.51
N ILE A 40 2.34 10.10 -17.45
CA ILE A 40 3.39 9.06 -17.48
C ILE A 40 4.24 9.14 -16.22
N ASN A 41 4.65 10.34 -15.82
CA ASN A 41 5.43 10.55 -14.61
C ASN A 41 4.65 10.11 -13.36
N THR A 42 3.38 10.48 -13.27
CA THR A 42 2.51 10.07 -12.16
C THR A 42 2.34 8.56 -12.10
N ILE A 43 2.11 7.90 -13.25
CA ILE A 43 2.01 6.44 -13.32
C ILE A 43 3.31 5.79 -12.86
N THR A 44 4.45 6.32 -13.30
CA THR A 44 5.76 5.80 -12.92
C THR A 44 5.99 5.92 -11.41
N GLU A 45 5.65 7.07 -10.83
CA GLU A 45 5.74 7.30 -9.39
C GLU A 45 4.82 6.36 -8.60
N LEU A 46 3.57 6.20 -9.07
CA LEU A 46 2.63 5.29 -8.42
C LEU A 46 3.09 3.84 -8.48
N LYS A 47 3.66 3.41 -9.61
CA LYS A 47 4.23 2.06 -9.73
C LYS A 47 5.39 1.86 -8.76
N ALA A 48 6.25 2.85 -8.60
CA ALA A 48 7.35 2.80 -7.66
C ALA A 48 6.84 2.72 -6.21
N MET A 49 5.81 3.50 -5.89
CA MET A 49 5.16 3.44 -4.57
C MET A 49 4.52 2.08 -4.30
N ILE A 50 3.84 1.51 -5.29
CA ILE A 50 3.23 0.18 -5.18
C ILE A 50 4.32 -0.87 -4.93
N ALA A 51 5.43 -0.83 -5.65
CA ALA A 51 6.54 -1.76 -5.45
C ALA A 51 7.12 -1.63 -4.04
N SER A 52 7.31 -0.41 -3.56
CA SER A 52 7.79 -0.13 -2.21
C SER A 52 6.82 -0.65 -1.15
N LEU A 53 5.53 -0.42 -1.33
CA LEU A 53 4.50 -0.92 -0.42
C LEU A 53 4.44 -2.45 -0.40
N LYS A 54 4.59 -3.11 -1.53
CA LYS A 54 4.65 -4.58 -1.60
C LYS A 54 5.82 -5.13 -0.81
N LEU A 55 7.00 -4.49 -0.91
CA LEU A 55 8.17 -4.88 -0.13
C LEU A 55 7.92 -4.69 1.37
N THR A 56 7.29 -3.59 1.75
CA THR A 56 6.92 -3.33 3.15
C THR A 56 5.94 -4.37 3.67
N ILE A 57 4.93 -4.73 2.88
CA ILE A 57 3.97 -5.78 3.23
C ILE A 57 4.68 -7.12 3.44
N ASP A 58 5.61 -7.49 2.56
CA ASP A 58 6.35 -8.74 2.69
C ASP A 58 7.21 -8.75 3.96
N THR A 59 7.87 -7.64 4.26
CA THR A 59 8.65 -7.49 5.48
C THR A 59 7.77 -7.59 6.73
N LEU A 60 6.61 -6.94 6.72
CA LEU A 60 5.66 -7.02 7.83
C LEU A 60 5.13 -8.43 8.01
N ARG A 61 4.85 -9.16 6.94
CA ARG A 61 4.43 -10.57 7.01
C ARG A 61 5.48 -11.44 7.65
N GLN A 62 6.75 -11.26 7.27
CA GLN A 62 7.87 -11.96 7.88
C GLN A 62 7.98 -11.64 9.37
N THR A 63 7.82 -10.38 9.74
CA THR A 63 7.83 -9.94 11.14
C THR A 63 6.69 -10.59 11.92
N ILE A 64 5.47 -10.61 11.36
CA ILE A 64 4.31 -11.26 11.98
C ILE A 64 4.57 -12.74 12.18
N ASN A 65 5.12 -13.43 11.19
CA ASN A 65 5.44 -14.86 11.30
C ASN A 65 6.46 -15.12 12.40
N SER A 66 7.49 -14.27 12.49
CA SER A 66 8.51 -14.38 13.55
C SER A 66 7.91 -14.11 14.94
N GLN A 67 7.04 -13.12 15.06
CA GLN A 67 6.34 -12.81 16.30
C GLN A 67 5.41 -13.95 16.71
N ASN A 68 4.67 -14.53 15.77
CA ASN A 68 3.81 -15.66 16.04
C ASN A 68 4.61 -16.87 16.53
N ALA A 69 5.77 -17.14 15.97
CA ALA A 69 6.66 -18.20 16.41
C ALA A 69 7.16 -17.93 17.85
N THR A 70 7.51 -16.68 18.15
CA THR A 70 7.92 -16.27 19.50
C THR A 70 6.77 -16.43 20.49
N ILE A 71 5.57 -16.01 20.13
CA ILE A 71 4.36 -16.18 20.97
C ILE A 71 4.13 -17.66 21.26
N ALA A 72 4.20 -18.52 20.26
CA ALA A 72 4.02 -19.96 20.45
C ALA A 72 5.08 -20.55 21.39
N SER A 73 6.32 -20.12 21.24
CA SER A 73 7.42 -20.53 22.12
C SER A 73 7.20 -20.09 23.56
N LEU A 74 6.77 -18.83 23.75
CA LEU A 74 6.46 -18.28 25.08
C LEU A 74 5.29 -19.02 25.72
N GLN A 75 4.25 -19.34 24.95
CA GLN A 75 3.11 -20.12 25.46
C GLN A 75 3.55 -21.49 25.96
N LYS A 76 4.41 -22.18 25.22
CA LYS A 76 4.98 -23.47 25.65
C LYS A 76 5.78 -23.33 26.94
N SER A 77 6.58 -22.27 27.05
CA SER A 77 7.34 -22.00 28.26
C SER A 77 6.44 -21.71 29.45
N MET A 78 5.38 -20.95 29.25
CA MET A 78 4.39 -20.68 30.27
C MET A 78 3.69 -21.95 30.74
N ASP A 79 3.30 -22.82 29.79
CA ASP A 79 2.66 -24.11 30.14
C ASP A 79 3.60 -24.99 30.96
N ARG A 80 4.88 -25.04 30.59
CA ARG A 80 5.90 -25.79 31.34
C ARG A 80 6.06 -25.25 32.78
N LEU A 81 6.12 -23.91 32.90
CA LEU A 81 6.22 -23.27 34.20
C LEU A 81 5.00 -23.50 35.03
N GLN A 82 3.82 -23.45 34.45
CA GLN A 82 2.57 -23.73 35.13
C GLN A 82 2.54 -25.17 35.66
N SER A 83 2.94 -26.14 34.82
CA SER A 83 3.02 -27.54 35.21
C SER A 83 4.03 -27.75 36.33
N ALA A 84 5.18 -27.12 36.26
CA ALA A 84 6.21 -27.18 37.28
C ALA A 84 5.71 -26.58 38.61
N TYR A 85 5.01 -25.45 38.52
CA TYR A 85 4.40 -24.80 39.69
C TYR A 85 3.35 -25.69 40.33
N ASP A 86 2.47 -26.27 39.54
CA ASP A 86 1.43 -27.17 40.05
C ASP A 86 2.03 -28.41 40.75
N ASN A 87 3.07 -28.97 40.13
CA ASN A 87 3.79 -30.10 40.72
C ASN A 87 4.46 -29.73 42.07
N THR A 88 5.05 -28.53 42.11
CA THR A 88 5.67 -28.04 43.35
C THR A 88 4.64 -27.83 44.45
N ILE A 89 3.47 -27.32 44.10
CA ILE A 89 2.35 -27.19 45.09
C ILE A 89 1.91 -28.55 45.61
N LYS A 90 1.76 -29.53 44.72
CA LYS A 90 1.39 -30.90 45.14
C LYS A 90 2.42 -31.53 46.07
N GLU A 91 3.70 -31.38 45.75
CA GLU A 91 4.79 -31.87 46.60
C GLU A 91 4.78 -31.18 47.96
N ARG A 92 4.56 -29.89 48.02
CA ARG A 92 4.44 -29.13 49.25
C ARG A 92 3.28 -29.61 50.08
N ASP A 93 2.10 -29.81 49.47
CA ASP A 93 0.93 -30.24 50.16
C ASP A 93 1.06 -31.70 50.68
N ASP A 94 1.71 -32.57 49.88
CA ASP A 94 2.00 -33.94 50.30
C ASP A 94 2.97 -33.95 51.51
N LEU A 95 4.00 -33.12 51.49
CA LEU A 95 4.93 -32.98 52.58
C LEU A 95 4.23 -32.46 53.85
N ASN A 96 3.37 -31.45 53.71
CA ASN A 96 2.60 -30.90 54.78
C ASN A 96 1.68 -31.96 55.41
N ASN A 97 1.02 -32.78 54.59
CA ASN A 97 0.14 -33.85 55.02
C ASN A 97 0.91 -34.93 55.76
N ARG A 98 2.10 -35.30 55.26
CA ARG A 98 2.98 -36.28 55.93
C ARG A 98 3.47 -35.73 57.27
N LEU A 99 3.82 -34.46 57.33
CA LEU A 99 4.26 -33.82 58.55
C LEU A 99 3.14 -33.78 59.58
N ASN A 100 1.92 -33.47 59.19
CA ASN A 100 0.77 -33.44 60.06
C ASN A 100 0.41 -34.85 60.60
N ARG A 101 0.55 -35.88 59.73
CA ARG A 101 0.32 -37.31 60.19
C ARG A 101 1.40 -37.71 61.18
N SER A 102 2.64 -37.22 60.96
CA SER A 102 3.72 -37.53 61.86
C SER A 102 3.55 -36.90 63.27
N LYS A 103 2.84 -35.78 63.35
CA LYS A 103 2.55 -35.10 64.62
C LYS A 103 1.44 -35.70 65.44
N THR A 104 0.62 -36.45 64.79
CA THR A 104 -0.50 -37.17 65.50
C THR A 104 -0.15 -38.61 65.85
#